data_6670de57427f3012be1ee4a6a84b3875
#
_entry.id   6670de57427f3012be1ee4a6a84b3875
#
_cell.length_a   1.000
_cell.length_b   1.000
_cell.length_c   1.000
_cell.angle_alpha   90.00
_cell.angle_beta   90.00
_cell.angle_gamma   90.00
#
_symmetry.space_group_name_H-M   'P 1'
#
loop_
_entity.id
_entity.type
_entity.pdbx_description
1 polymer ?
#
loop_
_entity_poly.entity_id
_entity_poly.type
_entity_poly.pdbx_seq_one_letter_code
_entity_poly.pdbx_strand_id
1 'polypeptide(L)'
;EIDYWGLAGVRFLEQILNDNKNKELIKIGVASYLPLERSLKMIDKELSKRLKIVGQNYSNADYIFNNNISEVNKFVDDKYNIPKDFKLVDEFSINGFIMYEMYKKI
;
A
#
# COMPACT_ATOMS: atom_id res chain seq x y z
N GLU A 1 7.40 -13.41 -18.13
CA GLU A 1 7.08 -12.00 -17.88
C GLU A 1 7.08 -11.71 -16.37
N ILE A 2 7.72 -10.63 -15.97
CA ILE A 2 7.84 -10.29 -14.56
C ILE A 2 6.72 -9.32 -14.17
N ASP A 3 5.97 -9.68 -13.13
CA ASP A 3 4.94 -8.82 -12.57
C ASP A 3 5.57 -7.90 -11.51
N TYR A 4 6.16 -6.81 -11.95
CA TYR A 4 6.81 -5.87 -11.04
C TYR A 4 5.83 -5.26 -10.03
N TRP A 5 4.59 -5.03 -10.44
CA TRP A 5 3.61 -4.39 -9.55
C TRP A 5 3.14 -5.32 -8.45
N GLY A 6 2.96 -6.61 -8.79
CA GLY A 6 2.65 -7.62 -7.77
C GLY A 6 3.78 -7.78 -6.77
N LEU A 7 5.02 -7.81 -7.25
CA LEU A 7 6.21 -7.91 -6.39
C LEU A 7 6.40 -6.67 -5.53
N ALA A 8 6.14 -5.49 -6.08
CA ALA A 8 6.21 -4.25 -5.31
C ALA A 8 5.18 -4.25 -4.18
N GLY A 9 3.97 -4.73 -4.46
CA GLY A 9 2.93 -4.89 -3.44
C GLY A 9 3.35 -5.85 -2.33
N VAL A 10 3.95 -6.97 -2.69
CA VAL A 10 4.49 -7.93 -1.70
C VAL A 10 5.52 -7.25 -0.80
N ARG A 11 6.46 -6.52 -1.40
CA ARG A 11 7.48 -5.79 -0.65
C ARG A 11 6.86 -4.81 0.34
N PHE A 12 5.84 -4.06 -0.11
CA PHE A 12 5.11 -3.12 0.73
C PHE A 12 4.50 -3.83 1.95
N LEU A 13 3.79 -4.93 1.70
CA LEU A 13 3.12 -5.68 2.76
C LEU A 13 4.11 -6.31 3.73
N GLU A 14 5.19 -6.87 3.23
CA GLU A 14 6.21 -7.49 4.07
C GLU A 14 6.93 -6.46 4.94
N GLN A 15 7.18 -5.27 4.41
CA GLN A 15 7.79 -4.20 5.18
C GLN A 15 6.88 -3.78 6.33
N ILE A 16 5.58 -3.63 6.08
CA ILE A 16 4.61 -3.28 7.13
C ILE A 16 4.59 -4.35 8.22
N LEU A 17 4.57 -5.62 7.83
CA LEU A 17 4.59 -6.73 8.79
C LEU A 17 5.86 -6.72 9.63
N ASN A 18 6.99 -6.45 8.99
CA ASN A 18 8.28 -6.40 9.68
C ASN A 18 8.35 -5.24 10.68
N ASP A 19 7.77 -4.10 10.32
CA ASP A 19 7.78 -2.90 11.17
C ASP A 19 6.76 -2.99 12.31
N ASN A 20 5.84 -3.94 12.28
CA ASN A 20 4.74 -4.06 13.24
C ASN A 20 4.60 -5.50 13.76
N LYS A 21 5.69 -6.09 14.20
CA LYS A 21 5.75 -7.51 14.59
C LYS A 21 4.75 -7.89 15.69
N ASN A 22 4.42 -6.96 16.55
CA ASN A 22 3.55 -7.23 17.71
C ASN A 22 2.09 -6.85 17.47
N LYS A 23 1.75 -6.33 16.30
CA LYS A 23 0.38 -5.89 16.01
C LYS A 23 -0.41 -7.02 15.35
N GLU A 24 -1.56 -7.35 15.93
CA GLU A 24 -2.39 -8.46 15.43
C GLU A 24 -3.13 -8.12 14.15
N LEU A 25 -3.56 -6.87 13.99
CA LEU A 25 -4.30 -6.44 12.82
C LEU A 25 -3.81 -5.08 12.35
N ILE A 26 -3.45 -4.99 11.08
CA ILE A 26 -3.00 -3.76 10.44
C ILE A 26 -3.93 -3.49 9.26
N LYS A 27 -4.52 -2.30 9.22
CA LYS A 27 -5.45 -1.92 8.16
C LYS A 27 -4.75 -1.07 7.13
N ILE A 28 -4.93 -1.42 5.85
CA ILE A 28 -4.21 -0.80 4.74
C ILE A 28 -5.20 -0.18 3.77
N GLY A 29 -5.08 1.13 3.59
CA GLY A 29 -5.78 1.86 2.53
C GLY A 29 -5.02 1.73 1.22
N VAL A 30 -5.75 1.82 0.11
CA VAL A 30 -5.16 1.69 -1.22
C VAL A 30 -5.55 2.92 -2.05
N ALA A 31 -4.60 3.85 -2.16
CA ALA A 31 -4.73 5.04 -3.00
C ALA A 31 -4.02 4.76 -4.32
N SER A 32 -4.53 3.77 -5.04
CA SER A 32 -3.89 3.27 -6.24
C SER A 32 -4.94 2.70 -7.18
N TYR A 33 -4.69 2.86 -8.46
CA TYR A 33 -5.51 2.22 -9.48
C TYR A 33 -5.33 0.69 -9.46
N LEU A 34 -4.14 0.21 -9.06
CA LEU A 34 -3.85 -1.20 -9.00
C LEU A 34 -4.21 -1.76 -7.61
N PRO A 35 -4.95 -2.87 -7.55
CA PRO A 35 -5.34 -3.46 -6.28
C PRO A 35 -4.17 -4.19 -5.61
N LEU A 36 -4.22 -4.25 -4.26
CA LEU A 36 -3.23 -4.96 -3.45
C LEU A 36 -3.61 -6.40 -3.14
N GLU A 37 -4.83 -6.80 -3.44
CA GLU A 37 -5.34 -8.13 -3.10
C GLU A 37 -4.52 -9.25 -3.70
N ARG A 38 -4.02 -9.05 -4.91
CA ARG A 38 -3.17 -10.05 -5.57
C ARG A 38 -1.86 -10.25 -4.80
N SER A 39 -1.24 -9.15 -4.36
CA SER A 39 -0.01 -9.24 -3.57
C SER A 39 -0.26 -9.89 -2.22
N LEU A 40 -1.42 -9.63 -1.62
CA LEU A 40 -1.80 -10.25 -0.35
C LEU A 40 -1.85 -11.77 -0.46
N LYS A 41 -2.27 -12.31 -1.61
CA LYS A 41 -2.30 -13.75 -1.84
C LYS A 41 -0.93 -14.37 -2.04
N MET A 42 0.09 -13.56 -2.30
CA MET A 42 1.44 -14.02 -2.57
C MET A 42 2.30 -14.16 -1.32
N ILE A 43 1.86 -13.63 -0.20
CA ILE A 43 2.59 -13.72 1.06
C ILE A 43 2.07 -14.91 1.89
N ASP A 44 2.82 -15.24 2.96
CA ASP A 44 2.47 -16.34 3.86
C ASP A 44 1.04 -16.16 4.42
N LYS A 45 0.26 -17.22 4.41
CA LYS A 45 -1.14 -17.18 4.85
C LYS A 45 -1.30 -16.73 6.30
N GLU A 46 -0.41 -17.17 7.17
CA GLU A 46 -0.49 -16.78 8.59
C GLU A 46 -0.21 -15.30 8.76
N LEU A 47 0.75 -14.77 8.00
CA LEU A 47 1.06 -13.35 8.04
C LEU A 47 -0.04 -12.52 7.41
N SER A 48 -0.65 -13.00 6.32
CA SER A 48 -1.70 -12.25 5.63
C SER A 48 -2.95 -12.05 6.49
N LYS A 49 -3.19 -12.92 7.46
CA LYS A 49 -4.31 -12.77 8.40
C LYS A 49 -4.19 -11.54 9.28
N ARG A 50 -2.99 -11.01 9.43
CA ARG A 50 -2.74 -9.79 10.20
C ARG A 50 -3.02 -8.52 9.39
N LEU A 51 -3.30 -8.65 8.11
CA LEU A 51 -3.49 -7.52 7.21
C LEU A 51 -4.93 -7.47 6.71
N LYS A 52 -5.50 -6.26 6.72
CA LYS A 52 -6.84 -6.04 6.18
C LYS A 52 -6.79 -4.86 5.21
N ILE A 53 -7.19 -5.10 3.97
CA ILE A 53 -7.26 -4.05 2.95
C ILE A 53 -8.61 -3.38 3.06
N VAL A 54 -8.59 -2.07 3.32
CA VAL A 54 -9.81 -1.26 3.49
C VAL A 54 -10.08 -0.35 2.30
N GLY A 55 -9.32 -0.48 1.22
CA GLY A 55 -9.53 0.28 -0.01
C GLY A 55 -9.41 1.77 0.22
N GLN A 56 -10.38 2.54 -0.24
CA GLN A 56 -10.39 3.99 -0.09
C GLN A 56 -10.97 4.48 1.23
N ASN A 57 -11.24 3.58 2.16
CA ASN A 57 -11.69 3.96 3.50
C ASN A 57 -10.48 4.35 4.36
N TYR A 58 -9.85 5.48 4.03
CA TYR A 58 -8.60 5.93 4.65
C TYR A 58 -8.76 6.27 6.12
N SER A 59 -9.92 6.73 6.54
CA SER A 59 -10.16 7.05 7.94
C SER A 59 -9.99 5.83 8.86
N ASN A 60 -10.11 4.63 8.29
CA ASN A 60 -10.00 3.37 9.02
C ASN A 60 -8.67 2.65 8.74
N ALA A 61 -7.72 3.32 8.10
CA ALA A 61 -6.44 2.70 7.71
C ALA A 61 -5.31 3.13 8.65
N ASP A 62 -4.34 2.24 8.84
CA ASP A 62 -3.10 2.53 9.57
C ASP A 62 -2.00 2.97 8.59
N TYR A 63 -2.03 2.42 7.38
CA TYR A 63 -1.10 2.75 6.29
C TYR A 63 -1.88 2.93 4.99
N ILE A 64 -1.29 3.67 4.06
CA ILE A 64 -1.84 3.79 2.71
C ILE A 64 -0.76 3.40 1.70
N PHE A 65 -1.12 2.49 0.80
CA PHE A 65 -0.35 2.16 -0.38
C PHE A 65 -0.74 3.11 -1.49
N ASN A 66 0.23 3.82 -2.02
CA ASN A 66 0.02 4.73 -3.14
C ASN A 66 1.05 4.43 -4.23
N ASN A 67 0.61 4.28 -5.46
CA ASN A 67 1.53 4.22 -6.58
C ASN A 67 1.22 5.32 -7.59
N ASN A 68 2.22 5.71 -8.35
CA ASN A 68 2.10 6.83 -9.28
C ASN A 68 1.90 6.40 -10.72
N ILE A 69 1.53 5.13 -10.93
CA ILE A 69 1.39 4.61 -12.28
C ILE A 69 0.25 5.31 -13.05
N SER A 70 -0.71 5.85 -12.32
CA SER A 70 -1.89 6.48 -12.89
C SER A 70 -2.00 7.93 -12.44
N GLU A 71 -0.94 8.73 -12.65
CA GLU A 71 -0.96 10.15 -12.30
C GLU A 71 -2.16 10.87 -12.91
N VAL A 72 -2.53 10.51 -14.13
CA VAL A 72 -3.70 11.09 -14.78
C VAL A 72 -4.96 10.85 -13.98
N ASN A 73 -5.10 9.66 -13.41
CA ASN A 73 -6.26 9.31 -12.61
C ASN A 73 -6.28 10.07 -11.27
N LYS A 74 -5.12 10.39 -10.72
CA LYS A 74 -5.04 11.19 -9.49
C LYS A 74 -5.56 12.61 -9.69
N PHE A 75 -5.35 13.19 -10.86
CA PHE A 75 -5.84 14.52 -11.16
C PHE A 75 -7.35 14.54 -11.41
N VAL A 76 -7.91 13.42 -11.84
CA VAL A 76 -9.32 13.33 -12.20
C VAL A 76 -10.17 12.76 -11.06
N ASP A 77 -9.57 11.96 -10.16
CA ASP A 77 -10.32 11.21 -9.16
C ASP A 77 -9.78 11.46 -7.76
N ASP A 78 -10.53 12.22 -6.97
CA ASP A 78 -10.16 12.61 -5.61
C ASP A 78 -10.01 11.43 -4.64
N LYS A 79 -10.55 10.25 -4.99
CA LYS A 79 -10.46 9.09 -4.11
C LYS A 79 -9.04 8.59 -3.87
N TYR A 80 -8.08 9.03 -4.69
CA TYR A 80 -6.67 8.66 -4.52
C TYR A 80 -5.85 9.72 -3.80
N ASN A 81 -6.49 10.80 -3.33
CA ASN A 81 -5.79 11.84 -2.58
C ASN A 81 -5.50 11.36 -1.17
N ILE A 82 -4.27 11.60 -0.70
CA ILE A 82 -3.84 11.18 0.62
C ILE A 82 -4.38 12.16 1.67
N PRO A 83 -5.07 11.68 2.71
CA PRO A 83 -5.52 12.58 3.79
C PRO A 83 -4.36 13.23 4.53
N LYS A 84 -4.64 14.39 5.13
CA LYS A 84 -3.61 15.19 5.82
C LYS A 84 -3.08 14.54 7.10
N ASP A 85 -3.82 13.61 7.68
CA ASP A 85 -3.40 12.90 8.89
C ASP A 85 -2.51 11.69 8.60
N PHE A 86 -2.01 11.59 7.38
CA PHE A 86 -1.03 10.59 6.97
C PHE A 86 0.24 11.29 6.53
N LYS A 87 1.39 10.64 6.76
CA LYS A 87 2.68 11.16 6.33
C LYS A 87 3.43 10.12 5.52
N LEU A 88 4.23 10.58 4.56
CA LEU A 88 5.09 9.71 3.77
C LEU A 88 6.22 9.18 4.66
N VAL A 89 6.32 7.87 4.80
CA VAL A 89 7.36 7.24 5.62
C VAL A 89 8.37 6.43 4.83
N ASP A 90 8.00 6.02 3.61
CA ASP A 90 8.92 5.27 2.75
C ASP A 90 8.44 5.29 1.31
N GLU A 91 9.36 5.02 0.38
CA GLU A 91 9.02 4.82 -1.02
C GLU A 91 9.96 3.77 -1.61
N PHE A 92 9.52 3.13 -2.68
CA PHE A 92 10.31 2.13 -3.37
C PHE A 92 10.35 2.45 -4.86
N SER A 93 11.57 2.51 -5.41
CA SER A 93 11.79 2.84 -6.83
C SER A 93 12.60 1.74 -7.51
N ILE A 94 12.33 1.55 -8.79
CA ILE A 94 13.12 0.69 -9.67
C ILE A 94 13.48 1.51 -10.90
N ASN A 95 14.77 1.64 -11.19
CA ASN A 95 15.26 2.34 -12.38
C ASN A 95 14.67 3.75 -12.54
N GLY A 96 14.55 4.46 -11.43
CA GLY A 96 14.02 5.83 -11.44
C GLY A 96 12.50 5.94 -11.43
N PHE A 97 11.78 4.82 -11.48
CA PHE A 97 10.33 4.82 -11.37
C PHE A 97 9.90 4.50 -9.94
N ILE A 98 9.05 5.36 -9.38
CA ILE A 98 8.49 5.12 -8.06
C ILE A 98 7.41 4.04 -8.18
N MET A 99 7.67 2.87 -7.60
CA MET A 99 6.74 1.76 -7.61
C MET A 99 5.63 1.95 -6.59
N TYR A 100 5.97 2.49 -5.42
CA TYR A 100 4.97 2.88 -4.44
C TYR A 100 5.55 3.91 -3.47
N GLU A 101 4.62 4.61 -2.85
CA GLU A 101 4.87 5.44 -1.67
C GLU A 101 4.07 4.83 -0.51
N MET A 102 4.69 4.77 0.65
CA MET A 102 4.04 4.26 1.87
C MET A 102 3.73 5.43 2.78
N TYR A 103 2.46 5.61 3.10
CA TYR A 103 2.00 6.61 4.04
C TYR A 103 1.56 5.94 5.32
N LYS A 104 1.84 6.57 6.44
CA LYS A 104 1.47 6.07 7.76
C LYS A 104 0.66 7.11 8.50
N LYS A 105 -0.38 6.68 9.20
CA LYS A 105 -1.21 7.57 10.00
C LYS A 105 -0.38 8.20 11.12
N ILE A 106 -0.52 9.51 11.26
CA ILE A 106 0.19 10.28 12.28
C ILE A 106 -0.39 10.00 13.67
#